data_5489f8c7b2ef9022e0cfc30a4727bcb7
#
_entry.id   5489f8c7b2ef9022e0cfc30a4727bcb7
#
_cell.length_a   1.000
_cell.length_b   1.000
_cell.length_c   1.000
_cell.angle_alpha   90.00
_cell.angle_beta   90.00
_cell.angle_gamma   90.00
#
_symmetry.space_group_name_H-M   'P 1'
#
loop_
_entity.id
_entity.type
_entity.pdbx_description
1 polymer ?
#
loop_
_entity_poly.entity_id
_entity_poly.type
_entity_poly.pdbx_seq_one_letter_code
_entity_poly.pdbx_strand_id
1 'polypeptide(L)'
;MWAKVESDNVTKIYTRPTSLTIGNVNHPANIFELWSTSELEAIGIYEITIDNTNLKNIKYYSNTAITYAYASGAVTGSYGTATAKDLPTLKAQDKNKINEKANNLLQKYDWYTLRAASGGTAIPSTVATYQAAVRTKSDDMETLIDGAANVDALAALYVYNDNDPSTRPLGEWPSEPS
;
A
#
# COMPACT_ATOMS: atom_id res chain seq x y z
N MET A 1 4.53 17.49 -14.06
CA MET A 1 5.25 16.75 -15.12
C MET A 1 4.69 17.14 -16.47
N TRP A 2 5.53 17.09 -17.49
CA TRP A 2 5.12 17.52 -18.85
C TRP A 2 5.53 16.48 -19.90
N ALA A 3 4.81 16.48 -21.00
CA ALA A 3 5.10 15.66 -22.17
C ALA A 3 5.34 16.50 -23.40
N LYS A 4 6.29 16.11 -24.26
CA LYS A 4 6.40 16.60 -25.62
C LYS A 4 5.52 15.73 -26.51
N VAL A 5 4.67 16.36 -27.28
CA VAL A 5 3.79 15.70 -28.26
C VAL A 5 4.19 16.14 -29.67
N GLU A 6 4.38 15.18 -30.56
CA GLU A 6 4.67 15.39 -31.97
C GLU A 6 3.80 14.43 -32.80
N SER A 7 3.05 14.97 -33.76
CA SER A 7 2.14 14.18 -34.60
C SER A 7 1.21 13.26 -33.79
N ASP A 8 0.58 13.83 -32.77
CA ASP A 8 -0.34 13.16 -31.85
C ASP A 8 0.28 12.02 -31.00
N ASN A 9 1.61 11.95 -30.94
CA ASN A 9 2.32 10.96 -30.13
C ASN A 9 3.14 11.63 -29.04
N VAL A 10 3.13 11.05 -27.85
CA VAL A 10 4.02 11.45 -26.75
C VAL A 10 5.42 10.94 -27.06
N THR A 11 6.35 11.88 -27.32
CA THR A 11 7.72 11.54 -27.71
C THR A 11 8.72 11.66 -26.58
N LYS A 12 8.45 12.48 -25.56
CA LYS A 12 9.33 12.66 -24.42
C LYS A 12 8.58 13.10 -23.17
N ILE A 13 9.02 12.63 -22.01
CA ILE A 13 8.50 13.02 -20.69
C ILE A 13 9.54 13.85 -19.96
N TYR A 14 9.10 14.96 -19.36
CA TYR A 14 9.87 15.82 -18.50
C TYR A 14 9.33 15.76 -17.05
N THR A 15 10.12 15.15 -16.17
CA THR A 15 9.73 15.01 -14.75
C THR A 15 10.06 16.25 -13.93
N ARG A 16 10.87 17.14 -14.48
CA ARG A 16 11.30 18.43 -13.89
C ARG A 16 11.55 19.46 -14.98
N PRO A 17 11.47 20.77 -14.69
CA PRO A 17 11.91 21.83 -15.60
C PRO A 17 13.33 21.56 -16.12
N THR A 18 13.51 21.64 -17.42
CA THR A 18 14.79 21.46 -18.09
C THR A 18 14.78 22.24 -19.39
N SER A 19 15.96 22.72 -19.84
CA SER A 19 16.08 23.36 -21.14
C SER A 19 15.75 22.37 -22.24
N LEU A 20 15.10 22.85 -23.29
CA LEU A 20 14.70 22.02 -24.42
C LEU A 20 14.79 22.80 -25.74
N THR A 21 14.92 22.05 -26.83
CA THR A 21 14.94 22.60 -28.18
C THR A 21 13.69 22.11 -28.93
N ILE A 22 12.91 23.05 -29.48
CA ILE A 22 11.76 22.77 -30.35
C ILE A 22 12.08 23.36 -31.73
N GLY A 23 12.15 22.48 -32.74
CA GLY A 23 12.70 22.89 -34.04
C GLY A 23 14.14 23.40 -33.90
N ASN A 24 14.36 24.67 -34.26
CA ASN A 24 15.69 25.34 -34.13
C ASN A 24 15.71 26.37 -32.96
N VAL A 25 14.68 26.37 -32.09
CA VAL A 25 14.58 27.34 -30.99
C VAL A 25 14.95 26.67 -29.69
N ASN A 26 15.89 27.27 -28.96
CA ASN A 26 16.25 26.83 -27.61
C ASN A 26 15.41 27.57 -26.58
N HIS A 27 14.73 26.80 -25.74
CA HIS A 27 13.93 27.30 -24.62
C HIS A 27 14.65 26.99 -23.30
N PRO A 28 14.78 27.97 -22.40
CA PRO A 28 15.35 27.76 -21.08
C PRO A 28 14.40 26.96 -20.18
N ALA A 29 14.91 26.36 -19.11
CA ALA A 29 14.12 25.53 -18.21
C ALA A 29 12.95 26.27 -17.52
N ASN A 30 13.09 27.58 -17.33
CA ASN A 30 12.09 28.39 -16.62
C ASN A 30 10.78 28.62 -17.40
N ILE A 31 10.68 28.21 -18.67
CA ILE A 31 9.40 28.25 -19.40
C ILE A 31 8.33 27.41 -18.71
N PHE A 32 8.70 26.31 -18.07
CA PHE A 32 7.77 25.43 -17.33
C PHE A 32 7.15 26.08 -16.09
N GLU A 33 7.71 27.18 -15.62
CA GLU A 33 7.26 27.93 -14.45
C GLU A 33 6.64 29.29 -14.82
N LEU A 34 7.10 29.89 -15.91
CA LEU A 34 6.72 31.25 -16.30
C LEU A 34 5.65 31.28 -17.38
N TRP A 35 5.59 30.30 -18.25
CA TRP A 35 4.64 30.24 -19.34
C TRP A 35 3.30 29.68 -18.91
N SER A 36 2.24 30.19 -19.47
CA SER A 36 0.91 29.61 -19.31
C SER A 36 0.80 28.24 -20.00
N THR A 37 -0.17 27.44 -19.60
CA THR A 37 -0.48 26.15 -20.24
C THR A 37 -0.64 26.30 -21.76
N SER A 38 -1.36 27.33 -22.22
CA SER A 38 -1.58 27.57 -23.66
C SER A 38 -0.29 27.90 -24.42
N GLU A 39 0.66 28.62 -23.80
CA GLU A 39 1.97 28.92 -24.42
C GLU A 39 2.83 27.66 -24.54
N LEU A 40 2.80 26.79 -23.52
CA LEU A 40 3.49 25.50 -23.58
C LEU A 40 2.87 24.56 -24.63
N GLU A 41 1.54 24.49 -24.67
CA GLU A 41 0.80 23.70 -25.68
C GLU A 41 1.08 24.16 -27.11
N ALA A 42 1.24 25.48 -27.33
CA ALA A 42 1.56 26.04 -28.64
C ALA A 42 2.91 25.53 -29.19
N ILE A 43 3.81 25.12 -28.34
CA ILE A 43 5.09 24.49 -28.73
C ILE A 43 5.10 22.96 -28.56
N GLY A 44 3.92 22.35 -28.35
CA GLY A 44 3.77 20.90 -28.24
C GLY A 44 4.18 20.33 -26.86
N ILE A 45 4.21 21.17 -25.82
CA ILE A 45 4.46 20.73 -24.44
C ILE A 45 3.15 20.75 -23.66
N TYR A 46 2.76 19.62 -23.13
CA TYR A 46 1.50 19.41 -22.41
C TYR A 46 1.75 19.02 -20.96
N GLU A 47 0.94 19.50 -20.05
CA GLU A 47 0.93 19.01 -18.68
C GLU A 47 0.32 17.60 -18.64
N ILE A 48 0.91 16.71 -17.80
CA ILE A 48 0.47 15.32 -17.69
C ILE A 48 -0.48 15.19 -16.50
N THR A 49 -1.69 14.70 -16.76
CA THR A 49 -2.63 14.23 -15.73
C THR A 49 -2.43 12.74 -15.51
N ILE A 50 -2.28 12.32 -14.24
CA ILE A 50 -2.13 10.91 -13.90
C ILE A 50 -3.48 10.32 -13.52
N ASP A 51 -3.90 9.29 -14.25
CA ASP A 51 -5.05 8.46 -13.92
C ASP A 51 -4.61 7.26 -13.08
N ASN A 52 -5.02 7.26 -11.81
CA ASN A 52 -4.71 6.24 -10.83
C ASN A 52 -5.81 5.17 -10.69
N THR A 53 -6.82 5.14 -11.57
CA THR A 53 -7.97 4.21 -11.47
C THR A 53 -7.53 2.74 -11.35
N ASN A 54 -6.49 2.35 -12.09
CA ASN A 54 -5.96 0.99 -12.09
C ASN A 54 -4.79 0.78 -11.11
N LEU A 55 -4.37 1.83 -10.39
CA LEU A 55 -3.30 1.70 -9.41
C LEU A 55 -3.81 0.94 -8.20
N LYS A 56 -3.18 -0.21 -7.92
CA LYS A 56 -3.51 -1.09 -6.79
C LYS A 56 -2.40 -1.06 -5.73
N ASN A 57 -2.73 -1.45 -4.53
CA ASN A 57 -1.77 -1.52 -3.42
C ASN A 57 -0.65 -2.53 -3.74
N ILE A 58 0.59 -2.06 -3.72
CA ILE A 58 1.80 -2.84 -4.07
C ILE A 58 2.07 -4.03 -3.12
N LYS A 59 1.48 -4.05 -1.91
CA LYS A 59 1.53 -5.23 -1.03
C LYS A 59 0.88 -6.43 -1.73
N TYR A 60 -0.23 -6.20 -2.41
CA TYR A 60 -1.12 -7.24 -2.94
C TYR A 60 -1.03 -7.43 -4.45
N TYR A 61 -0.59 -6.40 -5.18
CA TYR A 61 -0.59 -6.36 -6.63
C TYR A 61 0.77 -5.94 -7.20
N SER A 62 1.03 -6.39 -8.41
CA SER A 62 2.08 -5.85 -9.29
C SER A 62 1.41 -4.90 -10.28
N ASN A 63 1.70 -3.60 -10.15
CA ASN A 63 1.20 -2.60 -11.07
C ASN A 63 2.07 -2.56 -12.34
N THR A 64 1.47 -2.21 -13.48
CA THR A 64 2.20 -1.95 -14.72
C THR A 64 2.99 -0.64 -14.62
N ALA A 65 3.93 -0.43 -15.53
CA ALA A 65 4.48 0.90 -15.75
C ALA A 65 3.38 1.84 -16.29
N ILE A 66 3.52 3.16 -16.03
CA ILE A 66 2.64 4.17 -16.61
C ILE A 66 2.87 4.25 -18.11
N THR A 67 1.80 4.24 -18.87
CA THR A 67 1.78 4.56 -20.30
C THR A 67 1.18 5.94 -20.50
N TYR A 68 1.71 6.70 -21.45
CA TYR A 68 1.29 8.05 -21.72
C TYR A 68 0.61 8.11 -23.07
N ALA A 69 -0.56 8.74 -23.13
CA ALA A 69 -1.33 8.94 -24.35
C ALA A 69 -1.74 10.40 -24.50
N TYR A 70 -1.67 10.91 -25.72
CA TYR A 70 -2.24 12.20 -26.09
C TYR A 70 -3.58 11.98 -26.79
N ALA A 71 -4.61 12.63 -26.32
CA ALA A 71 -5.93 12.62 -26.93
C ALA A 71 -6.70 13.90 -26.61
N SER A 72 -7.41 14.45 -27.59
CA SER A 72 -8.30 15.60 -27.41
C SER A 72 -7.64 16.82 -26.77
N GLY A 73 -6.38 17.09 -27.08
CA GLY A 73 -5.64 18.23 -26.52
C GLY A 73 -5.06 18.03 -25.12
N ALA A 74 -5.06 16.81 -24.60
CA ALA A 74 -4.54 16.51 -23.27
C ALA A 74 -3.62 15.28 -23.25
N VAL A 75 -2.66 15.24 -22.32
CA VAL A 75 -1.83 14.06 -22.08
C VAL A 75 -2.25 13.40 -20.77
N THR A 76 -2.60 12.12 -20.84
CA THR A 76 -2.92 11.30 -19.69
C THR A 76 -1.88 10.19 -19.52
N GLY A 77 -1.34 10.07 -18.31
CA GLY A 77 -0.55 8.92 -17.89
C GLY A 77 -1.42 7.95 -17.12
N SER A 78 -1.54 6.70 -17.56
CA SER A 78 -2.39 5.69 -16.92
C SER A 78 -1.67 4.39 -16.65
N TYR A 79 -2.10 3.70 -15.59
CA TYR A 79 -1.67 2.33 -15.31
C TYR A 79 -2.56 1.34 -16.07
N GLY A 80 -1.97 0.29 -16.61
CA GLY A 80 -2.70 -0.87 -17.11
C GLY A 80 -3.27 -1.70 -15.97
N THR A 81 -3.92 -2.81 -16.32
CA THR A 81 -4.49 -3.73 -15.32
C THR A 81 -3.40 -4.31 -14.44
N ALA A 82 -3.54 -4.12 -13.13
CA ALA A 82 -2.62 -4.69 -12.15
C ALA A 82 -2.81 -6.20 -12.01
N THR A 83 -1.72 -6.94 -11.82
CA THR A 83 -1.74 -8.39 -11.63
C THR A 83 -1.71 -8.71 -10.15
N ALA A 84 -2.66 -9.51 -9.67
CA ALA A 84 -2.66 -10.01 -8.29
C ALA A 84 -1.42 -10.88 -8.02
N LYS A 85 -0.82 -10.72 -6.85
CA LYS A 85 0.25 -11.59 -6.37
C LYS A 85 -0.32 -12.93 -5.94
N ASP A 86 0.57 -13.91 -5.76
CA ASP A 86 0.20 -15.26 -5.33
C ASP A 86 -0.48 -15.25 -3.96
N LEU A 87 -1.75 -15.64 -3.92
CA LEU A 87 -2.58 -15.60 -2.71
C LEU A 87 -2.04 -16.52 -1.60
N PRO A 88 -1.66 -17.80 -1.87
CA PRO A 88 -1.04 -18.65 -0.87
C PRO A 88 0.19 -18.03 -0.20
N THR A 89 1.07 -17.43 -0.98
CA THR A 89 2.27 -16.75 -0.47
C THR A 89 1.90 -15.56 0.42
N LEU A 90 0.93 -14.73 0.01
CA LEU A 90 0.47 -13.59 0.81
C LEU A 90 -0.15 -14.04 2.14
N LYS A 91 -0.98 -15.09 2.12
CA LYS A 91 -1.55 -15.70 3.34
C LYS A 91 -0.47 -16.18 4.29
N ALA A 92 0.52 -16.93 3.78
CA ALA A 92 1.63 -17.41 4.60
C ALA A 92 2.42 -16.26 5.23
N GLN A 93 2.71 -15.21 4.47
CA GLN A 93 3.40 -14.01 4.98
C GLN A 93 2.58 -13.29 6.06
N ASP A 94 1.28 -13.15 5.87
CA ASP A 94 0.43 -12.47 6.83
C ASP A 94 0.22 -13.31 8.10
N LYS A 95 0.07 -14.63 8.01
CA LYS A 95 0.04 -15.53 9.18
C LYS A 95 1.36 -15.49 9.95
N ASN A 96 2.51 -15.49 9.28
CA ASN A 96 3.80 -15.33 9.95
C ASN A 96 3.85 -14.05 10.79
N LYS A 97 3.35 -12.91 10.26
CA LYS A 97 3.28 -11.64 11.01
C LYS A 97 2.34 -11.71 12.22
N ILE A 98 1.20 -12.42 12.08
CA ILE A 98 0.29 -12.67 13.20
C ILE A 98 1.01 -13.45 14.30
N ASN A 99 1.69 -14.54 13.94
CA ASN A 99 2.44 -15.38 14.88
C ASN A 99 3.61 -14.64 15.56
N GLU A 100 4.38 -13.87 14.78
CA GLU A 100 5.43 -13.01 15.33
C GLU A 100 4.87 -12.02 16.35
N LYS A 101 3.72 -11.39 16.04
CA LYS A 101 3.09 -10.44 16.96
C LYS A 101 2.55 -11.13 18.20
N ALA A 102 1.90 -12.31 18.07
CA ALA A 102 1.43 -13.11 19.20
C ALA A 102 2.59 -13.50 20.12
N ASN A 103 3.68 -14.01 19.56
CA ASN A 103 4.89 -14.37 20.30
C ASN A 103 5.47 -13.17 21.05
N ASN A 104 5.57 -12.01 20.41
CA ASN A 104 6.07 -10.79 21.04
C ASN A 104 5.19 -10.33 22.22
N LEU A 105 3.87 -10.51 22.14
CA LEU A 105 2.93 -10.18 23.21
C LEU A 105 3.05 -11.18 24.37
N LEU A 106 3.22 -12.47 24.09
CA LEU A 106 3.30 -13.53 25.08
C LEU A 106 4.66 -13.55 25.81
N GLN A 107 5.76 -13.30 25.10
CA GLN A 107 7.13 -13.35 25.61
C GLN A 107 7.35 -12.47 26.86
N LYS A 108 6.64 -11.35 26.92
CA LYS A 108 6.68 -10.46 28.09
C LYS A 108 6.29 -11.15 29.40
N TYR A 109 5.51 -12.23 29.31
CA TYR A 109 4.90 -12.94 30.44
C TYR A 109 5.45 -14.35 30.65
N ASP A 110 6.41 -14.82 29.84
CA ASP A 110 6.99 -16.16 29.93
C ASP A 110 7.66 -16.43 31.28
N TRP A 111 8.24 -15.42 31.89
CA TRP A 111 8.84 -15.52 33.22
C TRP A 111 7.86 -15.96 34.31
N TYR A 112 6.58 -15.60 34.21
CA TYR A 112 5.53 -16.08 35.14
C TYR A 112 5.35 -17.59 35.03
N THR A 113 5.36 -18.12 33.81
CA THR A 113 5.24 -19.55 33.53
C THR A 113 6.44 -20.30 34.06
N LEU A 114 7.66 -19.79 33.79
CA LEU A 114 8.91 -20.39 34.30
C LEU A 114 8.95 -20.38 35.84
N ARG A 115 8.57 -19.27 36.48
CA ARG A 115 8.49 -19.15 37.94
C ARG A 115 7.51 -20.17 38.54
N ALA A 116 6.31 -20.28 37.98
CA ALA A 116 5.31 -21.22 38.47
C ALA A 116 5.77 -22.68 38.29
N ALA A 117 6.37 -23.03 37.14
CA ALA A 117 6.91 -24.36 36.85
C ALA A 117 8.08 -24.74 37.79
N SER A 118 8.84 -23.76 38.30
CA SER A 118 9.94 -23.97 39.26
C SER A 118 9.48 -24.02 40.74
N GLY A 119 8.17 -24.16 40.98
CA GLY A 119 7.61 -24.23 42.34
C GLY A 119 7.43 -22.88 43.04
N GLY A 120 7.52 -21.77 42.30
CA GLY A 120 7.25 -20.42 42.78
C GLY A 120 5.78 -20.04 42.75
N THR A 121 5.48 -18.76 42.93
CA THR A 121 4.12 -18.21 42.92
C THR A 121 3.40 -18.52 41.60
N ALA A 122 2.12 -18.89 41.67
CA ALA A 122 1.25 -19.16 40.53
C ALA A 122 1.14 -17.94 39.59
N ILE A 123 0.82 -18.20 38.33
CA ILE A 123 0.56 -17.14 37.33
C ILE A 123 -0.65 -16.32 37.78
N PRO A 124 -0.58 -14.97 37.84
CA PRO A 124 -1.75 -14.15 38.10
C PRO A 124 -2.87 -14.44 37.11
N SER A 125 -4.12 -14.50 37.59
CA SER A 125 -5.28 -14.83 36.74
C SER A 125 -5.45 -13.85 35.58
N THR A 126 -5.15 -12.56 35.77
CA THR A 126 -5.19 -11.55 34.72
C THR A 126 -4.20 -11.84 33.59
N VAL A 127 -2.98 -12.29 33.93
CA VAL A 127 -1.95 -12.69 32.97
C VAL A 127 -2.36 -13.96 32.22
N ALA A 128 -2.86 -14.97 32.95
CA ALA A 128 -3.33 -16.22 32.32
C ALA A 128 -4.51 -15.96 31.34
N THR A 129 -5.45 -15.11 31.72
CA THR A 129 -6.56 -14.70 30.83
C THR A 129 -6.05 -13.97 29.60
N TYR A 130 -5.13 -13.02 29.77
CA TYR A 130 -4.52 -12.30 28.64
C TYR A 130 -3.78 -13.23 27.69
N GLN A 131 -2.95 -14.13 28.21
CA GLN A 131 -2.24 -15.11 27.38
C GLN A 131 -3.20 -16.02 26.59
N ALA A 132 -4.30 -16.46 27.21
CA ALA A 132 -5.33 -17.23 26.50
C ALA A 132 -6.01 -16.40 25.41
N ALA A 133 -6.37 -15.15 25.72
CA ALA A 133 -7.00 -14.23 24.76
C ALA A 133 -6.09 -13.93 23.55
N VAL A 134 -4.77 -13.76 23.76
CA VAL A 134 -3.79 -13.58 22.67
C VAL A 134 -3.74 -14.80 21.75
N ARG A 135 -3.71 -16.02 22.31
CA ARG A 135 -3.71 -17.25 21.51
C ARG A 135 -4.97 -17.40 20.70
N THR A 136 -6.15 -17.29 21.36
CA THR A 136 -7.44 -17.35 20.66
C THR A 136 -7.51 -16.30 19.53
N LYS A 137 -7.06 -15.08 19.81
CA LYS A 137 -7.08 -14.02 18.79
C LYS A 137 -6.16 -14.31 17.61
N SER A 138 -4.99 -14.92 17.86
CA SER A 138 -4.09 -15.37 16.79
C SER A 138 -4.76 -16.42 15.89
N ASP A 139 -5.39 -17.43 16.50
CA ASP A 139 -6.09 -18.50 15.77
C ASP A 139 -7.28 -17.96 14.95
N ASP A 140 -8.05 -17.02 15.52
CA ASP A 140 -9.16 -16.35 14.83
C ASP A 140 -8.66 -15.56 13.62
N MET A 141 -7.57 -14.79 13.78
CA MET A 141 -6.97 -14.00 12.69
C MET A 141 -6.45 -14.92 11.58
N GLU A 142 -5.78 -16.03 11.92
CA GLU A 142 -5.33 -17.00 10.92
C GLU A 142 -6.49 -17.63 10.17
N THR A 143 -7.58 -17.97 10.87
CA THR A 143 -8.79 -18.52 10.26
C THR A 143 -9.40 -17.54 9.24
N LEU A 144 -9.46 -16.26 9.58
CA LEU A 144 -9.94 -15.21 8.66
C LEU A 144 -9.03 -15.08 7.43
N ILE A 145 -7.72 -15.12 7.62
CA ILE A 145 -6.73 -15.08 6.53
C ILE A 145 -6.90 -16.30 5.62
N ASP A 146 -7.03 -17.50 6.19
CA ASP A 146 -7.23 -18.74 5.44
C ASP A 146 -8.57 -18.77 4.69
N GLY A 147 -9.60 -18.13 5.23
CA GLY A 147 -10.92 -17.99 4.62
C GLY A 147 -10.97 -16.99 3.44
N ALA A 148 -9.97 -16.15 3.25
CA ALA A 148 -9.96 -15.18 2.14
C ALA A 148 -9.91 -15.89 0.78
N ALA A 149 -10.93 -15.68 -0.05
CA ALA A 149 -11.08 -16.38 -1.34
C ALA A 149 -10.16 -15.83 -2.45
N ASN A 150 -9.73 -14.58 -2.34
CA ASN A 150 -8.88 -13.89 -3.30
C ASN A 150 -8.07 -12.79 -2.62
N VAL A 151 -7.21 -12.12 -3.40
CA VAL A 151 -6.31 -11.07 -2.89
C VAL A 151 -7.08 -9.86 -2.37
N ASP A 152 -8.19 -9.47 -3.00
CA ASP A 152 -9.02 -8.35 -2.54
C ASP A 152 -9.71 -8.68 -1.20
N ALA A 153 -10.22 -9.92 -1.03
CA ALA A 153 -10.78 -10.37 0.23
C ALA A 153 -9.73 -10.40 1.36
N LEU A 154 -8.49 -10.81 1.05
CA LEU A 154 -7.38 -10.75 2.01
C LEU A 154 -7.05 -9.29 2.39
N ALA A 155 -6.99 -8.39 1.40
CA ALA A 155 -6.72 -6.97 1.63
C ALA A 155 -7.81 -6.32 2.49
N ALA A 156 -9.08 -6.67 2.27
CA ALA A 156 -10.22 -6.13 3.01
C ALA A 156 -10.16 -6.44 4.52
N LEU A 157 -9.52 -7.53 4.94
CA LEU A 157 -9.34 -7.85 6.37
C LEU A 157 -8.56 -6.77 7.14
N TYR A 158 -7.75 -5.98 6.44
CA TYR A 158 -6.86 -4.95 7.02
C TYR A 158 -7.41 -3.53 6.90
N VAL A 159 -8.54 -3.34 6.23
CA VAL A 159 -9.16 -2.02 6.06
C VAL A 159 -9.94 -1.66 7.33
N TYR A 160 -9.60 -0.53 7.93
CA TYR A 160 -10.34 0.00 9.08
C TYR A 160 -11.71 0.52 8.67
N ASN A 161 -12.66 0.41 9.57
CA ASN A 161 -14.02 0.89 9.36
C ASN A 161 -14.04 2.43 9.39
N ASP A 162 -14.57 3.06 8.34
CA ASP A 162 -14.65 4.55 8.25
C ASP A 162 -15.52 5.15 9.38
N ASN A 163 -16.51 4.41 9.89
CA ASN A 163 -17.39 4.86 10.98
C ASN A 163 -16.82 4.56 12.37
N ASP A 164 -15.89 3.62 12.47
CA ASP A 164 -15.18 3.26 13.70
C ASP A 164 -13.74 2.86 13.35
N PRO A 165 -12.83 3.84 13.22
CA PRO A 165 -11.45 3.60 12.80
C PRO A 165 -10.62 2.81 13.83
N SER A 166 -11.20 2.41 14.97
CA SER A 166 -10.59 1.48 15.92
C SER A 166 -10.81 0.01 15.55
N THR A 167 -11.66 -0.29 14.56
CA THR A 167 -12.05 -1.65 14.19
C THR A 167 -11.77 -1.97 12.73
N ARG A 168 -11.41 -3.22 12.45
CA ARG A 168 -11.25 -3.82 11.12
C ARG A 168 -11.71 -5.28 11.15
N PRO A 169 -12.04 -5.90 9.99
CA PRO A 169 -12.51 -7.28 9.94
C PRO A 169 -11.56 -8.29 10.57
N LEU A 170 -10.24 -8.10 10.44
CA LEU A 170 -9.24 -8.95 11.10
C LEU A 170 -9.31 -8.84 12.63
N GLY A 171 -9.85 -7.75 13.15
CA GLY A 171 -9.93 -7.42 14.57
C GLY A 171 -8.63 -6.91 15.17
N GLU A 172 -8.67 -6.60 16.47
CA GLU A 172 -7.53 -6.04 17.20
C GLU A 172 -7.04 -7.01 18.29
N TRP A 173 -5.80 -6.84 18.71
CA TRP A 173 -5.21 -7.62 19.79
C TRP A 173 -5.82 -7.23 21.15
N PRO A 174 -5.91 -8.17 22.11
CA PRO A 174 -6.38 -7.86 23.45
C PRO A 174 -5.47 -6.85 24.16
N SER A 175 -6.05 -6.03 25.02
CA SER A 175 -5.31 -5.07 25.83
C SER A 175 -4.44 -5.79 26.87
N GLU A 176 -3.23 -5.28 27.08
CA GLU A 176 -2.31 -5.84 28.09
C GLU A 176 -2.92 -5.70 29.50
N PRO A 177 -2.68 -6.68 30.41
CA PRO A 177 -3.12 -6.58 31.79
C PRO A 177 -2.42 -5.40 32.47
N SER A 178 -3.19 -4.61 33.21
CA SER A 178 -2.72 -3.50 34.06
C SER A 178 -2.07 -4.00 35.35
#